data_6b36ef73cbda729e39344f06368908f6
#
_entry.id   6b36ef73cbda729e39344f06368908f6
#
_cell.length_a   1.000
_cell.length_b   1.000
_cell.length_c   1.000
_cell.angle_alpha   90.00
_cell.angle_beta   90.00
_cell.angle_gamma   90.00
#
_symmetry.space_group_name_H-M   'P 1'
#
loop_
_entity.id
_entity.type
_entity.pdbx_description
1 polymer ?
#
loop_
_entity_poly.entity_id
_entity_poly.type
_entity_poly.pdbx_seq_one_letter_code
_entity_poly.pdbx_strand_id
1 'polypeptide(L)'
;MSLGGAMDARLWAVRYVYDADHLGKPGMSTNAELNMFRRMPQTVPEDALIVGDPIAGEAYSLSIGQRQVVFRQLSTVNKDTVSQDILRRSFNEIHTNPEVCQVVRDLGITHFFEDEDGQYYNFARSSRMPGFYNVDTSHGFELVDTGGTAKLYRITACD
;
A
#
# COMPACT_ATOMS: atom_id res chain seq x y z
N MET A 1 -37.88 21.60 15.75
CA MET A 1 -36.79 21.15 14.87
C MET A 1 -36.09 19.98 15.58
N SER A 2 -36.12 18.79 14.99
CA SER A 2 -35.58 17.59 15.63
C SER A 2 -34.07 17.54 15.45
N LEU A 3 -33.33 17.62 16.53
CA LEU A 3 -31.86 17.42 16.57
C LEU A 3 -31.47 16.00 16.17
N GLY A 4 -32.39 15.03 16.19
CA GLY A 4 -32.15 13.63 15.86
C GLY A 4 -31.73 13.42 14.39
N GLY A 5 -32.40 14.05 13.46
CA GLY A 5 -32.12 13.86 12.02
C GLY A 5 -30.71 14.33 11.57
N ALA A 6 -30.18 15.37 12.21
CA ALA A 6 -28.82 15.83 11.90
C ALA A 6 -27.72 14.90 12.48
N MET A 7 -28.00 14.28 13.64
CA MET A 7 -27.09 13.32 14.26
C MET A 7 -27.06 12.00 13.46
N ASP A 8 -28.23 11.51 13.04
CA ASP A 8 -28.35 10.31 12.25
C ASP A 8 -27.66 10.42 10.89
N ALA A 9 -27.79 11.60 10.23
CA ALA A 9 -27.10 11.86 8.97
C ALA A 9 -25.55 11.88 9.14
N ARG A 10 -25.06 12.43 10.25
CA ARG A 10 -23.60 12.44 10.55
C ARG A 10 -23.09 11.05 10.90
N LEU A 11 -23.83 10.28 11.69
CA LEU A 11 -23.47 8.91 12.03
C LEU A 11 -23.50 8.01 10.78
N TRP A 12 -24.45 8.23 9.87
CA TRP A 12 -24.49 7.53 8.59
C TRP A 12 -23.27 7.88 7.72
N ALA A 13 -22.92 9.16 7.62
CA ALA A 13 -21.75 9.60 6.86
C ALA A 13 -20.44 9.00 7.43
N VAL A 14 -20.29 8.96 8.76
CA VAL A 14 -19.14 8.33 9.42
C VAL A 14 -19.11 6.82 9.13
N ARG A 15 -20.22 6.10 9.30
CA ARG A 15 -20.30 4.68 8.96
C ARG A 15 -19.98 4.41 7.49
N TYR A 16 -20.54 5.23 6.59
CA TYR A 16 -20.30 5.11 5.16
C TYR A 16 -18.84 5.26 4.77
N VAL A 17 -18.09 6.14 5.45
CA VAL A 17 -16.67 6.41 5.18
C VAL A 17 -15.76 5.36 5.81
N TYR A 18 -16.16 4.78 6.96
CA TYR A 18 -15.30 3.89 7.75
C TYR A 18 -15.67 2.41 7.67
N ASP A 19 -16.76 2.05 7.01
CA ASP A 19 -17.11 0.65 6.73
C ASP A 19 -16.59 0.26 5.35
N ALA A 20 -15.47 -0.45 5.34
CA ALA A 20 -14.78 -0.85 4.11
C ALA A 20 -15.65 -1.73 3.18
N ASP A 21 -16.61 -2.47 3.73
CA ASP A 21 -17.49 -3.37 2.96
C ASP A 21 -18.81 -2.69 2.53
N HIS A 22 -19.11 -1.51 3.06
CA HIS A 22 -20.37 -0.80 2.77
C HIS A 22 -20.31 0.11 1.55
N LEU A 23 -19.11 0.42 1.11
CA LEU A 23 -18.90 1.20 -0.10
C LEU A 23 -19.23 0.30 -1.29
N GLY A 24 -20.32 0.50 -1.98
CA GLY A 24 -20.63 -0.18 -3.24
C GLY A 24 -19.59 0.12 -4.35
N LYS A 25 -18.44 0.64 -3.95
CA LYS A 25 -17.19 0.82 -4.69
C LYS A 25 -16.04 0.46 -3.75
N PRO A 26 -14.99 -0.19 -4.24
CA PRO A 26 -13.84 -0.55 -3.43
C PRO A 26 -13.25 0.71 -2.76
N GLY A 27 -13.07 0.63 -1.45
CA GLY A 27 -12.31 1.59 -0.67
C GLY A 27 -10.80 1.39 -0.85
N MET A 28 -10.01 2.07 -0.02
CA MET A 28 -8.55 1.85 -0.01
C MET A 28 -8.17 0.45 0.46
N SER A 29 -9.07 -0.23 1.18
CA SER A 29 -8.80 -1.53 1.76
C SER A 29 -10.09 -2.25 2.10
N THR A 30 -10.09 -3.57 1.96
CA THR A 30 -11.16 -4.47 2.40
C THR A 30 -10.93 -4.93 3.84
N ASN A 31 -11.93 -5.56 4.47
CA ASN A 31 -11.75 -6.18 5.79
C ASN A 31 -10.71 -7.30 5.80
N ALA A 32 -10.56 -8.04 4.70
CA ALA A 32 -9.53 -9.06 4.55
C ALA A 32 -8.12 -8.46 4.60
N GLU A 33 -7.89 -7.37 3.90
CA GLU A 33 -6.63 -6.62 3.91
C GLU A 33 -6.36 -6.00 5.29
N LEU A 34 -7.37 -5.38 5.91
CA LEU A 34 -7.24 -4.83 7.27
C LEU A 34 -6.83 -5.91 8.28
N ASN A 35 -7.32 -7.14 8.13
CA ASN A 35 -6.90 -8.25 8.97
C ASN A 35 -5.45 -8.68 8.69
N MET A 36 -4.97 -8.61 7.45
CA MET A 36 -3.57 -8.81 7.10
C MET A 36 -2.68 -7.76 7.80
N PHE A 37 -3.03 -6.47 7.72
CA PHE A 37 -2.28 -5.42 8.42
C PHE A 37 -2.25 -5.63 9.94
N ARG A 38 -3.35 -6.11 10.56
CA ARG A 38 -3.37 -6.43 12.01
C ARG A 38 -2.45 -7.58 12.39
N ARG A 39 -2.19 -8.53 11.47
CA ARG A 39 -1.23 -9.64 11.70
C ARG A 39 0.21 -9.23 11.44
N MET A 40 0.45 -8.13 10.74
CA MET A 40 1.79 -7.71 10.33
C MET A 40 2.80 -7.62 11.48
N PRO A 41 2.44 -7.18 12.72
CA PRO A 41 3.36 -7.21 13.87
C PRO A 41 3.90 -8.61 14.21
N GLN A 42 3.22 -9.70 13.82
CA GLN A 42 3.64 -11.08 14.06
C GLN A 42 4.32 -11.71 12.84
N THR A 43 4.07 -11.20 11.63
CA THR A 43 4.53 -11.81 10.37
C THR A 43 5.72 -11.08 9.74
N VAL A 44 5.95 -9.83 10.12
CA VAL A 44 6.96 -8.95 9.52
C VAL A 44 7.90 -8.42 10.60
N PRO A 45 9.23 -8.41 10.39
CA PRO A 45 10.19 -7.83 11.33
C PRO A 45 9.87 -6.38 11.70
N GLU A 46 10.19 -5.97 12.93
CA GLU A 46 9.90 -4.63 13.43
C GLU A 46 10.62 -3.51 12.65
N ASP A 47 11.83 -3.81 12.20
CA ASP A 47 12.70 -2.91 11.42
C ASP A 47 12.43 -2.94 9.92
N ALA A 48 11.41 -3.68 9.46
CA ALA A 48 11.06 -3.75 8.06
C ALA A 48 10.63 -2.39 7.50
N LEU A 49 11.12 -2.07 6.30
CA LEU A 49 10.67 -0.95 5.49
C LEU A 49 9.88 -1.49 4.28
N ILE A 50 8.63 -1.08 4.18
CA ILE A 50 7.69 -1.54 3.16
C ILE A 50 7.57 -0.49 2.05
N VAL A 51 7.53 -0.95 0.81
CA VAL A 51 7.24 -0.13 -0.36
C VAL A 51 5.98 -0.64 -1.07
N GLY A 52 5.20 0.29 -1.61
CA GLY A 52 3.97 -0.01 -2.37
C GLY A 52 3.23 1.28 -2.71
N ASP A 53 2.05 1.16 -3.29
CA ASP A 53 1.20 2.32 -3.55
C ASP A 53 0.37 2.66 -2.30
N PRO A 54 0.57 3.83 -1.68
CA PRO A 54 -0.21 4.23 -0.51
C PRO A 54 -1.72 4.36 -0.79
N ILE A 55 -2.12 4.62 -2.06
CA ILE A 55 -3.53 4.70 -2.46
C ILE A 55 -4.16 3.30 -2.57
N ALA A 56 -3.36 2.27 -2.87
CA ALA A 56 -3.80 0.89 -2.90
C ALA A 56 -3.84 0.24 -1.49
N GLY A 57 -3.57 0.99 -0.43
CA GLY A 57 -3.66 0.50 0.95
C GLY A 57 -2.34 0.37 1.69
N GLU A 58 -1.17 0.49 1.03
CA GLU A 58 0.14 0.36 1.70
C GLU A 58 0.27 1.27 2.93
N ALA A 59 -0.35 2.45 2.92
CA ALA A 59 -0.38 3.37 4.05
C ALA A 59 -0.90 2.75 5.37
N TYR A 60 -1.71 1.70 5.30
CA TYR A 60 -2.17 0.95 6.48
C TYR A 60 -1.07 0.08 7.11
N SER A 61 0.00 -0.24 6.37
CA SER A 61 1.19 -0.87 6.95
C SER A 61 1.78 -0.04 8.07
N LEU A 62 1.75 1.29 7.94
CA LEU A 62 2.20 2.20 9.00
C LEU A 62 1.18 2.32 10.15
N SER A 63 -0.08 2.63 9.82
CA SER A 63 -1.09 3.01 10.84
C SER A 63 -1.67 1.82 11.60
N ILE A 64 -1.80 0.65 10.98
CA ILE A 64 -2.36 -0.58 11.55
C ILE A 64 -1.27 -1.62 11.73
N GLY A 65 -0.44 -1.83 10.71
CA GLY A 65 0.63 -2.83 10.69
C GLY A 65 1.84 -2.47 11.54
N GLN A 66 1.94 -1.22 12.02
CA GLN A 66 3.05 -0.74 12.86
C GLN A 66 4.43 -0.98 12.21
N ARG A 67 4.49 -0.88 10.88
CA ARG A 67 5.74 -1.01 10.10
C ARG A 67 6.01 0.26 9.33
N GLN A 68 7.29 0.55 9.12
CA GLN A 68 7.69 1.73 8.37
C GLN A 68 7.37 1.55 6.88
N VAL A 69 7.01 2.65 6.22
CA VAL A 69 6.69 2.71 4.79
C VAL A 69 7.53 3.78 4.10
N VAL A 70 7.83 3.56 2.83
CA VAL A 70 8.58 4.53 2.01
C VAL A 70 7.73 5.75 1.71
N PHE A 71 6.45 5.54 1.40
CA PHE A 71 5.50 6.60 1.06
C PHE A 71 4.51 6.82 2.20
N ARG A 72 4.77 7.80 3.04
CA ARG A 72 3.95 8.10 4.24
C ARG A 72 2.70 8.92 3.96
N GLN A 73 2.50 9.38 2.72
CA GLN A 73 1.41 10.29 2.33
C GLN A 73 0.75 9.83 1.05
N LEU A 74 -0.57 9.97 0.97
CA LEU A 74 -1.36 9.67 -0.22
C LEU A 74 -1.09 10.60 -1.40
N SER A 75 -0.49 11.76 -1.16
CA SER A 75 -0.19 12.77 -2.18
C SER A 75 1.24 13.29 -2.02
N THR A 76 2.14 12.74 -2.82
CA THR A 76 3.58 13.03 -2.73
C THR A 76 4.13 13.79 -3.94
N VAL A 77 3.32 14.02 -4.96
CA VAL A 77 3.69 14.39 -6.33
C VAL A 77 4.69 15.55 -6.46
N ASN A 78 4.87 16.39 -5.44
CA ASN A 78 5.79 17.53 -5.50
C ASN A 78 6.88 17.51 -4.42
N LYS A 79 7.03 16.41 -3.69
CA LYS A 79 7.96 16.32 -2.55
C LYS A 79 8.75 15.02 -2.51
N ASP A 80 8.65 14.18 -3.55
CA ASP A 80 9.41 12.95 -3.62
C ASP A 80 10.90 13.25 -3.68
N THR A 81 11.69 12.49 -2.95
CA THR A 81 13.14 12.43 -3.16
C THR A 81 13.42 11.76 -4.51
N VAL A 82 14.64 11.90 -5.02
CA VAL A 82 15.07 11.23 -6.27
C VAL A 82 14.83 9.71 -6.15
N SER A 83 15.20 9.11 -5.03
CA SER A 83 15.00 7.67 -4.77
C SER A 83 13.52 7.29 -4.79
N GLN A 84 12.65 8.08 -4.16
CA GLN A 84 11.20 7.84 -4.19
C GLN A 84 10.64 7.97 -5.61
N ASP A 85 11.11 8.93 -6.41
CA ASP A 85 10.65 9.11 -7.79
C ASP A 85 11.06 7.91 -8.68
N ILE A 86 12.27 7.36 -8.49
CA ILE A 86 12.73 6.15 -9.17
C ILE A 86 11.81 4.97 -8.84
N LEU A 87 11.55 4.72 -7.56
CA LEU A 87 10.66 3.64 -7.12
C LEU A 87 9.23 3.82 -7.67
N ARG A 88 8.70 5.01 -7.56
CA ARG A 88 7.36 5.36 -8.03
C ARG A 88 7.16 5.09 -9.51
N ARG A 89 8.19 5.31 -10.33
CA ARG A 89 8.12 5.17 -11.79
C ARG A 89 8.50 3.79 -12.28
N SER A 90 9.50 3.16 -11.65
CA SER A 90 10.22 2.04 -12.25
C SER A 90 10.42 0.83 -11.33
N PHE A 91 9.75 0.73 -10.18
CA PHE A 91 9.90 -0.42 -9.29
C PHE A 91 9.59 -1.76 -10.01
N ASN A 92 8.65 -1.78 -10.94
CA ASN A 92 8.34 -2.95 -11.77
C ASN A 92 9.49 -3.39 -12.72
N GLU A 93 10.53 -2.59 -12.85
CA GLU A 93 11.76 -2.92 -13.57
C GLU A 93 12.84 -3.52 -12.65
N ILE A 94 12.50 -3.93 -11.44
CA ILE A 94 13.45 -4.38 -10.39
C ILE A 94 14.40 -5.48 -10.89
N HIS A 95 13.97 -6.33 -11.81
CA HIS A 95 14.79 -7.41 -12.39
C HIS A 95 15.73 -6.96 -13.51
N THR A 96 15.51 -5.80 -14.09
CA THR A 96 16.24 -5.35 -15.29
C THR A 96 16.91 -4.00 -15.13
N ASN A 97 16.47 -3.21 -14.17
CA ASN A 97 17.00 -1.88 -13.90
C ASN A 97 17.85 -1.87 -12.60
N PRO A 98 19.19 -1.85 -12.71
CA PRO A 98 20.07 -1.90 -11.54
C PRO A 98 19.92 -0.70 -10.62
N GLU A 99 19.41 0.44 -11.12
CA GLU A 99 19.17 1.65 -10.31
C GLU A 99 18.05 1.39 -9.29
N VAL A 100 17.03 0.62 -9.65
CA VAL A 100 15.95 0.24 -8.72
C VAL A 100 16.51 -0.58 -7.56
N CYS A 101 17.31 -1.63 -7.84
CA CYS A 101 17.94 -2.42 -6.80
C CYS A 101 18.92 -1.61 -5.94
N GLN A 102 19.64 -0.65 -6.54
CA GLN A 102 20.49 0.25 -5.77
C GLN A 102 19.66 1.06 -4.76
N VAL A 103 18.54 1.64 -5.20
CA VAL A 103 17.65 2.40 -4.31
C VAL A 103 17.03 1.50 -3.23
N VAL A 104 16.63 0.28 -3.57
CA VAL A 104 16.08 -0.69 -2.60
C VAL A 104 17.11 -0.95 -1.48
N ARG A 105 18.38 -1.18 -1.84
CA ARG A 105 19.47 -1.40 -0.86
C ARG A 105 19.78 -0.14 -0.06
N ASP A 106 19.93 1.01 -0.72
CA ASP A 106 20.31 2.28 -0.07
C ASP A 106 19.29 2.74 0.95
N LEU A 107 18.01 2.50 0.71
CA LEU A 107 16.93 2.81 1.63
C LEU A 107 16.68 1.70 2.66
N GLY A 108 17.22 0.49 2.47
CA GLY A 108 16.95 -0.66 3.32
C GLY A 108 15.53 -1.20 3.17
N ILE A 109 14.97 -1.14 1.97
CA ILE A 109 13.64 -1.65 1.70
C ILE A 109 13.68 -3.18 1.70
N THR A 110 12.81 -3.79 2.51
CA THR A 110 12.78 -5.24 2.72
C THR A 110 11.52 -5.90 2.19
N HIS A 111 10.41 -5.16 2.10
CA HIS A 111 9.12 -5.73 1.73
C HIS A 111 8.40 -4.90 0.67
N PHE A 112 7.62 -5.60 -0.16
CA PHE A 112 6.75 -5.02 -1.17
C PHE A 112 5.29 -5.38 -0.87
N PHE A 113 4.44 -4.35 -0.80
CA PHE A 113 3.00 -4.50 -0.72
C PHE A 113 2.41 -4.33 -2.11
N GLU A 114 1.73 -5.37 -2.60
CA GLU A 114 1.02 -5.42 -3.88
C GLU A 114 -0.48 -5.45 -3.64
N ASP A 115 -1.22 -4.54 -4.26
CA ASP A 115 -2.66 -4.67 -4.45
C ASP A 115 -3.07 -4.00 -5.75
N GLU A 116 -3.10 -4.79 -6.82
CA GLU A 116 -3.50 -4.31 -8.14
C GLU A 116 -5.01 -4.06 -8.25
N ASP A 117 -5.81 -4.64 -7.37
CA ASP A 117 -7.27 -4.48 -7.36
C ASP A 117 -7.75 -3.36 -6.43
N GLY A 118 -6.91 -2.86 -5.54
CA GLY A 118 -7.20 -1.73 -4.67
C GLY A 118 -7.56 -0.48 -5.46
N GLN A 119 -8.66 0.18 -5.13
CA GLN A 119 -9.08 1.44 -5.75
C GLN A 119 -9.52 2.43 -4.69
N TYR A 120 -9.07 3.65 -4.83
CA TYR A 120 -9.53 4.75 -4.01
C TYR A 120 -10.09 5.87 -4.88
N TYR A 121 -11.38 6.18 -4.73
CA TYR A 121 -12.08 7.29 -5.39
C TYR A 121 -11.85 7.40 -6.90
N ASN A 122 -11.89 6.33 -7.66
CA ASN A 122 -11.68 6.34 -9.13
C ASN A 122 -10.33 6.93 -9.57
N PHE A 123 -9.34 7.05 -8.72
CA PHE A 123 -7.99 7.37 -9.17
C PHE A 123 -7.47 6.24 -10.06
N ALA A 124 -7.02 6.59 -11.26
CA ALA A 124 -6.36 5.62 -12.13
C ALA A 124 -5.09 5.13 -11.43
N ARG A 125 -5.08 3.84 -11.06
CA ARG A 125 -4.05 3.17 -10.26
C ARG A 125 -2.64 3.44 -10.75
N SER A 126 -2.43 3.22 -12.04
CA SER A 126 -1.10 3.31 -12.66
C SER A 126 -0.62 4.71 -12.96
N SER A 127 -1.48 5.74 -12.89
CA SER A 127 -1.10 7.09 -13.33
C SER A 127 -0.18 7.82 -12.35
N ARG A 128 -0.28 7.50 -11.05
CA ARG A 128 0.46 8.19 -9.99
C ARG A 128 1.69 7.43 -9.53
N MET A 129 1.59 6.11 -9.46
CA MET A 129 2.62 5.19 -8.95
C MET A 129 2.84 4.02 -9.93
N PRO A 130 3.15 4.28 -11.22
CA PRO A 130 3.17 3.23 -12.26
C PRO A 130 4.15 2.10 -11.95
N GLY A 131 5.22 2.36 -11.21
CA GLY A 131 6.21 1.34 -10.86
C GLY A 131 5.68 0.24 -9.93
N PHE A 132 4.56 0.43 -9.23
CA PHE A 132 4.04 -0.60 -8.33
C PHE A 132 2.97 -1.50 -8.97
N TYR A 133 2.79 -1.39 -10.29
CA TYR A 133 1.83 -2.19 -11.05
C TYR A 133 2.55 -3.04 -12.09
N ASN A 134 2.02 -4.24 -12.32
CA ASN A 134 2.62 -5.24 -13.21
C ASN A 134 4.05 -5.63 -12.79
N VAL A 135 4.30 -5.71 -11.49
CA VAL A 135 5.58 -6.20 -10.96
C VAL A 135 5.65 -7.72 -11.18
N ASP A 136 6.72 -8.20 -11.78
CA ASP A 136 6.95 -9.65 -11.88
C ASP A 136 7.42 -10.21 -10.54
N THR A 137 6.49 -10.76 -9.78
CA THR A 137 6.73 -11.37 -8.47
C THR A 137 6.99 -12.89 -8.54
N SER A 138 7.14 -13.46 -9.75
CA SER A 138 7.39 -14.91 -9.94
C SER A 138 8.75 -15.37 -9.44
N HIS A 139 9.70 -14.45 -9.28
CA HIS A 139 11.04 -14.69 -8.72
C HIS A 139 11.54 -13.43 -7.99
N GLY A 140 12.49 -13.62 -7.08
CA GLY A 140 13.03 -12.49 -6.29
C GLY A 140 12.05 -11.90 -5.25
N PHE A 141 10.93 -12.59 -5.01
CA PHE A 141 9.93 -12.22 -4.02
C PHE A 141 9.44 -13.45 -3.27
N GLU A 142 9.38 -13.37 -1.96
CA GLU A 142 8.85 -14.44 -1.12
C GLU A 142 7.54 -13.97 -0.47
N LEU A 143 6.45 -14.69 -0.74
CA LEU A 143 5.15 -14.36 -0.18
C LEU A 143 5.16 -14.54 1.34
N VAL A 144 4.84 -13.47 2.09
CA VAL A 144 4.78 -13.43 3.55
C VAL A 144 3.35 -13.58 4.06
N ASP A 145 2.41 -12.82 3.51
CA ASP A 145 1.00 -12.83 3.94
C ASP A 145 0.10 -12.35 2.80
N THR A 146 -1.20 -12.64 2.92
CA THR A 146 -2.24 -12.22 1.99
C THR A 146 -3.47 -11.71 2.71
N GLY A 147 -4.17 -10.76 2.08
CA GLY A 147 -5.46 -10.26 2.57
C GLY A 147 -6.33 -9.85 1.39
N GLY A 148 -7.36 -10.66 1.07
CA GLY A 148 -8.17 -10.40 -0.12
C GLY A 148 -7.33 -10.46 -1.39
N THR A 149 -7.27 -9.36 -2.15
CA THR A 149 -6.43 -9.22 -3.35
C THR A 149 -5.02 -8.77 -3.03
N ALA A 150 -4.81 -8.19 -1.85
CA ALA A 150 -3.50 -7.70 -1.42
C ALA A 150 -2.55 -8.84 -1.04
N LYS A 151 -1.28 -8.64 -1.34
CA LYS A 151 -0.18 -9.54 -1.02
C LYS A 151 0.99 -8.76 -0.46
N LEU A 152 1.67 -9.35 0.51
CA LEU A 152 2.89 -8.82 1.08
C LEU A 152 4.03 -9.79 0.79
N TYR A 153 5.10 -9.27 0.19
CA TYR A 153 6.27 -10.04 -0.16
C TYR A 153 7.52 -9.55 0.57
N ARG A 154 8.43 -10.45 0.92
CA ARG A 154 9.82 -10.13 1.18
C ARG A 154 10.58 -10.02 -0.14
N ILE A 155 11.34 -8.97 -0.32
CA ILE A 155 12.15 -8.74 -1.53
C ILE A 155 13.48 -9.49 -1.39
N THR A 156 13.81 -10.31 -2.38
CA THR A 156 15.11 -11.00 -2.52
C THR A 156 15.76 -10.73 -3.89
N ALA A 157 15.08 -10.01 -4.76
CA ALA A 157 15.56 -9.68 -6.10
C ALA A 157 16.85 -8.83 -6.11
N CYS A 158 17.13 -8.12 -5.01
CA CYS A 158 18.24 -7.18 -4.89
C CYS A 158 19.36 -7.66 -3.94
N ASP A 159 19.30 -8.91 -3.48
CA ASP A 159 20.30 -9.53 -2.60
C ASP A 159 21.63 -9.80 -3.31
#